data_68fa22efd817f1fb7cc9e485c67c0ccc
#
_entry.id   68fa22efd817f1fb7cc9e485c67c0ccc
#
_cell.length_a   1.000
_cell.length_b   1.000
_cell.length_c   1.000
_cell.angle_alpha   90.00
_cell.angle_beta   90.00
_cell.angle_gamma   90.00
#
_symmetry.space_group_name_H-M   'P 1'
#
loop_
_entity.id
_entity.type
_entity.pdbx_description
1 polymer ?
#
loop_
_entity_poly.entity_id
_entity_poly.type
_entity_poly.pdbx_seq_one_letter_code
_entity_poly.pdbx_strand_id
1 'polypeptide(L)' 'MSKTSNHVWIVDAIEDGAASIEVDGRTVTPIPQWILPESAKEGDILSVKHERKEGKSMLLIETDRDAKRKR' A
#
# COMPACT_ATOMS: atom_id res chain seq x y z
N MET A 1 16.53 -12.71 13.58
CA MET A 1 16.73 -11.38 13.12
C MET A 1 15.59 -10.84 12.32
N SER A 2 15.33 -9.58 12.40
CA SER A 2 14.22 -9.00 11.66
C SER A 2 14.75 -8.19 10.48
N LYS A 3 13.94 -8.09 9.46
CA LYS A 3 14.26 -7.30 8.29
C LYS A 3 13.14 -6.35 8.03
N THR A 4 13.47 -5.13 7.69
CA THR A 4 12.47 -4.11 7.42
C THR A 4 12.75 -3.51 6.06
N SER A 5 11.70 -3.33 5.26
CA SER A 5 11.85 -2.64 3.99
C SER A 5 10.68 -1.69 3.84
N ASN A 6 10.88 -0.65 3.05
CA ASN A 6 9.86 0.36 2.82
C ASN A 6 9.51 0.39 1.35
N HIS A 7 8.23 0.55 1.07
CA HIS A 7 7.75 0.56 -0.30
C HIS A 7 6.73 1.66 -0.47
N VAL A 8 6.46 2.01 -1.70
CA VAL A 8 5.47 3.01 -2.01
C VAL A 8 4.46 2.37 -2.93
N TRP A 9 3.20 2.43 -2.57
CA TRP A 9 2.13 1.89 -3.38
C TRP A 9 1.28 3.06 -3.87
N ILE A 10 0.80 2.97 -5.08
CA ILE A 10 -0.09 3.98 -5.63
C ILE A 10 -1.40 3.32 -5.96
N VAL A 11 -2.48 3.87 -5.43
CA VAL A 11 -3.80 3.30 -5.67
C VAL A 11 -4.26 3.70 -7.05
N ASP A 12 -4.38 2.72 -7.92
CA ASP A 12 -4.76 2.97 -9.30
C ASP A 12 -6.27 3.00 -9.47
N ALA A 13 -6.95 2.06 -8.86
CA ALA A 13 -8.40 1.99 -8.94
C ALA A 13 -8.95 1.17 -7.80
N ILE A 14 -10.18 1.44 -7.42
CA ILE A 14 -10.88 0.67 -6.41
C ILE A 14 -12.28 0.38 -6.93
N GLU A 15 -12.63 -0.89 -6.99
CA GLU A 15 -13.94 -1.30 -7.47
C GLU A 15 -14.44 -2.53 -6.75
N ASP A 16 -15.68 -2.49 -6.30
CA ASP A 16 -16.31 -3.67 -5.71
C ASP A 16 -15.48 -4.40 -4.66
N GLY A 17 -14.87 -3.64 -3.77
CA GLY A 17 -14.10 -4.25 -2.68
C GLY A 17 -12.73 -4.72 -3.09
N ALA A 18 -12.31 -4.43 -4.31
CA ALA A 18 -10.99 -4.82 -4.78
C ALA A 18 -10.26 -3.60 -5.29
N ALA A 19 -8.96 -3.62 -5.20
CA ALA A 19 -8.14 -2.49 -5.63
C ALA A 19 -7.04 -2.95 -6.58
N SER A 20 -6.65 -2.05 -7.46
CA SER A 20 -5.49 -2.24 -8.31
C SER A 20 -4.44 -1.29 -7.78
N ILE A 21 -3.29 -1.80 -7.48
CA ILE A 21 -2.22 -1.02 -6.84
C ILE A 21 -0.95 -1.12 -7.67
N GLU A 22 -0.28 -0.01 -7.81
CA GLU A 22 1.02 -0.03 -8.47
C GLU A 22 2.05 -0.25 -7.37
N VAL A 23 2.76 -1.36 -7.43
CA VAL A 23 3.75 -1.73 -6.44
C VAL A 23 5.09 -1.83 -7.15
N ASP A 24 6.02 -0.96 -6.79
CA ASP A 24 7.35 -0.96 -7.40
C ASP A 24 7.29 -0.99 -8.92
N GLY A 25 6.40 -0.17 -9.48
CA GLY A 25 6.30 -0.05 -10.93
C GLY A 25 5.46 -1.10 -11.63
N ARG A 26 4.86 -1.99 -10.88
CA ARG A 26 4.01 -3.02 -11.47
C ARG A 26 2.61 -2.95 -10.89
N THR A 27 1.63 -3.24 -11.72
CA THR A 27 0.25 -3.24 -11.24
C THR A 27 -0.09 -4.60 -10.67
N VAL A 28 -0.56 -4.60 -9.44
CA VAL A 28 -0.99 -5.81 -8.78
C VAL A 28 -2.50 -5.69 -8.59
N THR A 29 -3.24 -6.65 -9.09
CA THR A 29 -4.67 -6.63 -8.97
C THR A 29 -5.22 -8.05 -9.04
N PRO A 30 -6.25 -8.40 -8.30
CA PRO A 30 -6.90 -7.53 -7.32
C PRO A 30 -6.26 -7.65 -5.93
N ILE A 31 -6.32 -6.56 -5.19
CA ILE A 31 -5.91 -6.58 -3.80
C ILE A 31 -7.18 -6.30 -3.00
N PRO A 32 -7.47 -7.09 -1.96
CA PRO A 32 -8.68 -6.85 -1.18
C PRO A 32 -8.65 -5.44 -0.60
N GLN A 33 -9.71 -4.70 -0.78
CA GLN A 33 -9.77 -3.34 -0.30
C GLN A 33 -9.55 -3.20 1.22
N TRP A 34 -9.97 -4.21 1.98
CA TRP A 34 -9.84 -4.12 3.42
C TRP A 34 -8.40 -4.06 3.91
N ILE A 35 -7.45 -4.41 3.05
CA ILE A 35 -6.04 -4.34 3.42
C ILE A 35 -5.58 -2.88 3.47
N LEU A 36 -6.23 -2.02 2.73
CA LEU A 36 -5.83 -0.61 2.62
C LEU A 36 -6.40 0.21 3.75
N PRO A 37 -5.79 1.39 4.04
CA PRO A 37 -6.34 2.28 5.05
C PRO A 37 -7.76 2.64 4.65
N GLU A 38 -8.60 2.80 5.64
CA GLU A 38 -10.00 3.10 5.42
C GLU A 38 -10.26 4.28 4.52
N SER A 39 -9.44 5.28 4.60
CA SER A 39 -9.63 6.49 3.81
C SER A 39 -8.93 6.47 2.46
N ALA A 40 -8.32 5.36 2.10
CA ALA A 40 -7.60 5.29 0.83
C ALA A 40 -8.55 5.36 -0.35
N LYS A 41 -8.15 6.06 -1.38
CA LYS A 41 -8.95 6.14 -2.60
C LYS A 41 -8.04 6.30 -3.80
N GLU A 42 -8.64 6.23 -4.98
CA GLU A 42 -7.89 6.30 -6.22
C GLU A 42 -6.99 7.52 -6.25
N GLY A 43 -5.77 7.32 -6.67
CA GLY A 43 -4.80 8.40 -6.74
C GLY A 43 -3.98 8.58 -5.49
N ASP A 44 -4.35 7.93 -4.40
CA ASP A 44 -3.60 8.09 -3.16
C ASP A 44 -2.29 7.37 -3.24
N ILE A 45 -1.32 7.92 -2.53
CA ILE A 45 -0.01 7.31 -2.42
C ILE A 45 0.09 6.74 -1.00
N LEU A 46 0.48 5.49 -0.91
CA LEU A 46 0.56 4.81 0.37
C LEU A 46 2.01 4.49 0.70
N SER A 47 2.35 4.69 1.96
CA SER A 47 3.66 4.35 2.45
C SER A 47 3.52 2.98 3.11
N VAL A 48 4.31 2.02 2.69
CA VAL A 48 4.19 0.65 3.18
C VAL A 48 5.49 0.23 3.83
N LYS A 49 5.39 -0.19 5.08
CA LYS A 49 6.54 -0.68 5.79
C LYS A 49 6.32 -2.18 5.98
N HIS A 50 7.28 -2.95 5.55
CA HIS A 50 7.19 -4.40 5.65
C HIS A 50 8.25 -4.90 6.60
N GLU A 51 7.83 -5.66 7.59
CA GLU A 51 8.74 -6.19 8.57
C GLU A 51 8.63 -7.70 8.64
N ARG A 52 9.74 -8.37 8.62
CA ARG A 52 9.77 -9.82 8.72
C ARG A 52 10.54 -10.25 9.94
N LYS A 53 9.99 -11.23 10.63
CA LYS A 53 10.59 -11.72 11.81
C LYS A 53 10.23 -13.17 11.92
N GLU A 54 11.17 -14.03 12.16
CA GLU A 54 10.91 -15.46 12.35
C GLU A 54 9.50 -15.96 12.11
N GLY A 55 9.21 -16.31 10.90
CA GLY A 55 7.92 -16.86 10.57
C GLY A 55 6.75 -15.90 10.56
N LYS A 56 7.04 -14.61 10.71
CA LYS A 56 5.99 -13.60 10.69
C LYS A 56 6.29 -12.51 9.69
N SER A 57 5.27 -11.97 9.10
CA SER A 57 5.41 -10.89 8.16
C SER A 57 4.34 -9.86 8.49
N MET A 58 4.74 -8.60 8.66
CA MET A 58 3.81 -7.54 9.00
C MET A 58 3.90 -6.41 8.01
N LEU A 59 2.73 -5.88 7.67
CA LEU A 59 2.67 -4.73 6.79
C LEU A 59 2.00 -3.59 7.52
N LEU A 60 2.61 -2.43 7.47
CA LEU A 60 2.00 -1.23 8.02
C LEU A 60 1.79 -0.31 6.85
N ILE A 61 0.54 -0.07 6.50
CA ILE A 61 0.18 0.72 5.33
C ILE A 61 -0.47 2.01 5.76
N GLU A 62 0.08 3.12 5.33
CA GLU A 62 -0.45 4.43 5.70
C GLU A 62 -0.61 5.30 4.48
N THR A 63 -1.60 6.17 4.51
CA THR A 63 -1.78 7.13 3.44
C THR A 63 -0.74 8.22 3.60
N ASP A 64 0.02 8.48 2.55
CA ASP A 64 1.03 9.51 2.58
C ASP A 64 0.44 10.81 2.05
N ARG A 65 -0.10 11.60 2.96
CA ARG A 65 -0.74 12.84 2.57
C ARG A 65 0.21 13.88 2.07
N ASP A 66 1.42 13.87 2.56
CA ASP A 66 2.41 14.84 2.10
C ASP A 66 2.79 14.60 0.67
N ALA A 67 2.97 13.36 0.28
CA ALA A 67 3.31 13.06 -1.09
C ALA A 67 2.21 13.51 -2.02
N LYS A 68 0.99 13.30 -1.62
CA LYS A 68 -0.14 13.68 -2.44
C LYS A 68 -0.25 15.18 -2.58
N ARG A 69 0.09 15.93 -1.58
CA ARG A 69 0.01 17.35 -1.61
C ARG A 69 1.08 18.01 -2.40
N LYS A 70 2.15 17.34 -2.61
CA LYS A 70 3.22 17.91 -3.36
C LYS A 70 2.91 17.87 -4.79
N ARG A 71 2.53 18.84 -5.34
CA ARG A 71 2.17 18.77 -6.72
C ARG A 71 2.59 19.91 -7.49
#